data_3bc26d184c333e0604a7731cb81c13e3
#
_entry.id   3bc26d184c333e0604a7731cb81c13e3
#
_cell.length_a   1.000
_cell.length_b   1.000
_cell.length_c   1.000
_cell.angle_alpha   90.00
_cell.angle_beta   90.00
_cell.angle_gamma   90.00
#
_symmetry.space_group_name_H-M   'P 1'
#
loop_
_entity.id
_entity.type
_entity.pdbx_description
1 polymer ?
#
loop_
_entity_poly.entity_id
_entity_poly.type
_entity_poly.pdbx_seq_one_letter_code
_entity_poly.pdbx_strand_id
1 'polypeptide(L)'
;MVVLGFVVFQALKTSYTAFYNLFLHPLSRFRGPATWIAFPVLRNVSQIRGKADHHVVALHEKLGSVVRVAPNTLSFTTNTAWKDIYGTGHAELPKDIVKGSGMEERPNIITANSRDHHRFRKAMVPAFSNDALGRQEPLINGYVDTLVQRIREIARSRNPVADVSTWFTMTTFDIFGDLCYGESFNGLASGKQHPWTKAIGDTKFLIPLLVFPGISWLLVLLLVPKKQRASLAEHQQLSYNLTMKRIANKDRHLRGDFMTFMMRSQAEDHGLTDHELASNSDIVINAGSETTATALTGITYFLTRTPKALERATREVREAFDSQEAICFKDATSKLPYLMGCIDEGLRLYPPVPTALVRRTLPGRPTLIDGHLIPENVSFSHPSGDSFCFQSYLRQLLIIAIDHSRRTSLGHVSLRE
;
A
#
# COMPACT_ATOMS: atom_id res chain seq x y z
N MET A 1 -5.89 37.76 -32.42
CA MET A 1 -7.00 38.10 -31.51
C MET A 1 -7.55 36.89 -30.73
N VAL A 2 -7.89 35.78 -31.39
CA VAL A 2 -8.49 34.60 -30.72
C VAL A 2 -7.58 34.02 -29.59
N VAL A 3 -6.28 33.86 -29.85
CA VAL A 3 -5.32 33.33 -28.86
C VAL A 3 -5.20 34.27 -27.65
N LEU A 4 -5.14 35.60 -27.87
CA LEU A 4 -5.07 36.56 -26.78
C LEU A 4 -6.35 36.53 -25.93
N GLY A 5 -7.52 36.49 -26.60
CA GLY A 5 -8.80 36.36 -25.91
C GLY A 5 -8.89 35.07 -25.08
N PHE A 6 -8.40 33.95 -25.60
CA PHE A 6 -8.34 32.68 -24.86
C PHE A 6 -7.41 32.76 -23.64
N VAL A 7 -6.23 33.36 -23.79
CA VAL A 7 -5.28 33.54 -22.67
C VAL A 7 -5.87 34.42 -21.57
N VAL A 8 -6.49 35.55 -21.95
CA VAL A 8 -7.15 36.45 -20.99
C VAL A 8 -8.30 35.73 -20.28
N PHE A 9 -9.13 35.00 -21.01
CA PHE A 9 -10.22 34.20 -20.42
C PHE A 9 -9.70 33.18 -19.41
N GLN A 10 -8.63 32.43 -19.74
CA GLN A 10 -8.04 31.45 -18.82
C GLN A 10 -7.42 32.13 -17.59
N ALA A 11 -6.78 33.28 -17.75
CA ALA A 11 -6.23 34.03 -16.63
C ALA A 11 -7.34 34.50 -15.67
N LEU A 12 -8.43 35.08 -16.20
CA LEU A 12 -9.59 35.51 -15.40
C LEU A 12 -10.27 34.33 -14.70
N LYS A 13 -10.49 33.23 -15.41
CA LYS A 13 -11.04 31.98 -14.82
C LYS A 13 -10.18 31.47 -13.68
N THR A 14 -8.86 31.41 -13.87
CA THR A 14 -7.91 30.93 -12.85
C THR A 14 -7.90 31.85 -11.62
N SER A 15 -7.90 33.19 -11.86
CA SER A 15 -7.95 34.17 -10.77
C SER A 15 -9.26 34.10 -9.98
N TYR A 16 -10.39 33.98 -10.67
CA TYR A 16 -11.70 33.80 -10.03
C TYR A 16 -11.74 32.48 -9.20
N THR A 17 -11.26 31.39 -9.79
CA THR A 17 -11.23 30.09 -9.11
C THR A 17 -10.32 30.13 -7.87
N ALA A 18 -9.16 30.79 -7.97
CA ALA A 18 -8.25 30.96 -6.83
C ALA A 18 -8.90 31.79 -5.71
N PHE A 19 -9.55 32.90 -6.07
CA PHE A 19 -10.29 33.74 -5.13
C PHE A 19 -11.43 32.95 -4.43
N TYR A 20 -12.27 32.28 -5.25
CA TYR A 20 -13.34 31.43 -4.70
C TYR A 20 -12.81 30.39 -3.74
N ASN A 21 -11.77 29.65 -4.14
CA ASN A 21 -11.17 28.59 -3.31
C ASN A 21 -10.64 29.12 -1.98
N LEU A 22 -10.05 30.31 -1.96
CA LEU A 22 -9.47 30.88 -0.76
C LEU A 22 -10.53 31.45 0.19
N PHE A 23 -11.56 32.13 -0.32
CA PHE A 23 -12.42 32.96 0.50
C PHE A 23 -13.88 32.53 0.55
N LEU A 24 -14.42 31.94 -0.52
CA LEU A 24 -15.85 31.65 -0.64
C LEU A 24 -16.19 30.16 -0.54
N HIS A 25 -15.20 29.29 -0.62
CA HIS A 25 -15.41 27.84 -0.57
C HIS A 25 -15.92 27.41 0.81
N PRO A 26 -16.84 26.39 0.92
CA PRO A 26 -17.35 25.87 2.19
C PRO A 26 -16.26 25.43 3.17
N LEU A 27 -15.07 25.08 2.66
CA LEU A 27 -13.91 24.71 3.48
C LEU A 27 -12.98 25.89 3.81
N SER A 28 -13.35 27.16 3.50
CA SER A 28 -12.51 28.34 3.80
C SER A 28 -12.16 28.50 5.28
N ARG A 29 -13.01 27.98 6.18
CA ARG A 29 -12.75 27.94 7.61
C ARG A 29 -11.58 27.05 8.05
N PHE A 30 -11.17 26.08 7.22
CA PHE A 30 -10.06 25.18 7.52
C PHE A 30 -8.75 25.76 7.00
N ARG A 31 -7.74 25.79 7.87
CA ARG A 31 -6.41 26.31 7.56
C ARG A 31 -5.66 25.38 6.59
N GLY A 32 -4.85 25.95 5.72
CA GLY A 32 -4.01 25.22 4.77
C GLY A 32 -3.11 26.13 3.97
N PRO A 33 -2.19 25.58 3.14
CA PRO A 33 -1.29 26.38 2.32
C PRO A 33 -2.08 27.09 1.21
N ALA A 34 -2.11 28.41 1.27
CA ALA A 34 -2.85 29.24 0.31
C ALA A 34 -2.49 28.92 -1.15
N THR A 35 -1.22 28.59 -1.41
CA THR A 35 -0.74 28.20 -2.74
C THR A 35 -1.36 26.92 -3.28
N TRP A 36 -1.53 25.89 -2.45
CA TRP A 36 -2.16 24.63 -2.85
C TRP A 36 -3.67 24.77 -2.97
N ILE A 37 -4.27 25.61 -2.13
CA ILE A 37 -5.71 25.90 -2.17
C ILE A 37 -6.05 26.73 -3.41
N ALA A 38 -5.27 27.76 -3.71
CA ALA A 38 -5.49 28.58 -4.90
C ALA A 38 -5.17 27.83 -6.20
N PHE A 39 -4.07 27.08 -6.21
CA PHE A 39 -3.50 26.41 -7.38
C PHE A 39 -3.22 24.93 -7.10
N PRO A 40 -4.20 24.04 -7.23
CA PRO A 40 -4.06 22.61 -6.89
C PRO A 40 -2.92 21.91 -7.65
N VAL A 41 -2.55 22.43 -8.82
CA VAL A 41 -1.42 21.94 -9.62
C VAL A 41 -0.10 21.90 -8.82
N LEU A 42 0.11 22.84 -7.91
CA LEU A 42 1.34 22.89 -7.10
C LEU A 42 1.43 21.73 -6.11
N ARG A 43 0.30 21.32 -5.52
CA ARG A 43 0.26 20.09 -4.71
C ARG A 43 0.56 18.87 -5.56
N ASN A 44 -0.03 18.77 -6.74
CA ASN A 44 0.17 17.64 -7.64
C ASN A 44 1.63 17.55 -8.11
N VAL A 45 2.28 18.68 -8.42
CA VAL A 45 3.73 18.72 -8.70
C VAL A 45 4.54 18.22 -7.51
N SER A 46 4.17 18.60 -6.28
CA SER A 46 4.80 18.08 -5.06
C SER A 46 4.64 16.56 -4.94
N GLN A 47 3.47 16.02 -5.30
CA GLN A 47 3.19 14.60 -5.29
C GLN A 47 4.01 13.84 -6.33
N ILE A 48 4.09 14.32 -7.56
CA ILE A 48 4.93 13.73 -8.62
C ILE A 48 6.40 13.70 -8.21
N ARG A 49 6.85 14.72 -7.47
CA ARG A 49 8.22 14.78 -6.92
C ARG A 49 8.44 13.91 -5.68
N GLY A 50 7.44 13.17 -5.21
CA GLY A 50 7.51 12.34 -4.01
C GLY A 50 7.67 13.14 -2.70
N LYS A 51 7.30 14.43 -2.67
CA LYS A 51 7.48 15.31 -1.52
C LYS A 51 6.17 15.71 -0.82
N ALA A 52 5.03 15.33 -1.39
CA ALA A 52 3.73 15.79 -0.87
C ALA A 52 3.49 15.32 0.57
N ASP A 53 3.82 14.07 0.89
CA ASP A 53 3.60 13.50 2.21
C ASP A 53 4.45 14.21 3.28
N HIS A 54 5.73 14.45 3.01
CA HIS A 54 6.58 15.25 3.91
C HIS A 54 6.05 16.68 4.12
N HIS A 55 5.54 17.31 3.07
CA HIS A 55 4.94 18.64 3.20
C HIS A 55 3.64 18.61 4.01
N VAL A 56 2.82 17.57 3.88
CA VAL A 56 1.58 17.39 4.66
C VAL A 56 1.91 17.21 6.14
N VAL A 57 2.93 16.42 6.48
CA VAL A 57 3.44 16.31 7.87
C VAL A 57 3.80 17.67 8.43
N ALA A 58 4.68 18.40 7.77
CA ALA A 58 5.10 19.73 8.20
C ALA A 58 3.92 20.72 8.33
N LEU A 59 2.89 20.57 7.49
CA LEU A 59 1.67 21.38 7.60
C LEU A 59 0.87 21.03 8.86
N HIS A 60 0.74 19.76 9.21
CA HIS A 60 0.07 19.34 10.44
C HIS A 60 0.82 19.80 11.69
N GLU A 61 2.15 19.73 11.71
CA GLU A 61 2.98 20.26 12.80
C GLU A 61 2.74 21.76 13.02
N LYS A 62 2.55 22.51 11.93
CA LYS A 62 2.36 23.97 11.96
C LYS A 62 0.92 24.41 12.19
N LEU A 63 -0.06 23.71 11.63
CA LEU A 63 -1.45 24.16 11.53
C LEU A 63 -2.42 23.37 12.42
N GLY A 64 -1.98 22.21 12.96
CA GLY A 64 -2.78 21.36 13.83
C GLY A 64 -3.32 20.08 13.15
N SER A 65 -4.24 19.41 13.84
CA SER A 65 -4.72 18.08 13.46
C SER A 65 -5.60 18.02 12.21
N VAL A 66 -6.13 19.15 11.76
CA VAL A 66 -6.96 19.24 10.55
C VAL A 66 -6.39 20.29 9.63
N VAL A 67 -6.00 19.87 8.42
CA VAL A 67 -5.37 20.73 7.42
C VAL A 67 -6.07 20.61 6.08
N ARG A 68 -6.39 21.75 5.46
CA ARG A 68 -6.92 21.79 4.09
C ARG A 68 -5.76 21.73 3.09
N VAL A 69 -5.55 20.57 2.47
CA VAL A 69 -4.40 20.30 1.59
C VAL A 69 -4.68 20.52 0.10
N ALA A 70 -5.94 20.78 -0.28
CA ALA A 70 -6.35 21.17 -1.62
C ALA A 70 -7.71 21.89 -1.54
N PRO A 71 -8.23 22.47 -2.63
CA PRO A 71 -9.52 23.21 -2.60
C PRO A 71 -10.64 22.43 -1.94
N ASN A 72 -10.75 21.15 -2.24
CA ASN A 72 -11.82 20.27 -1.75
C ASN A 72 -11.29 19.05 -0.97
N THR A 73 -10.12 19.18 -0.31
CA THR A 73 -9.50 18.05 0.38
C THR A 73 -9.00 18.46 1.75
N LEU A 74 -9.41 17.68 2.77
CA LEU A 74 -8.94 17.78 4.14
C LEU A 74 -8.01 16.62 4.50
N SER A 75 -7.05 16.88 5.35
CA SER A 75 -6.17 15.88 5.96
C SER A 75 -6.35 15.93 7.48
N PHE A 76 -6.43 14.76 8.11
CA PHE A 76 -6.64 14.59 9.55
C PHE A 76 -5.54 13.72 10.15
N THR A 77 -5.17 13.95 11.42
CA THR A 77 -4.13 13.15 12.10
C THR A 77 -4.57 12.59 13.45
N THR A 78 -5.83 12.71 13.83
CA THR A 78 -6.34 12.22 15.10
C THR A 78 -6.80 10.76 15.03
N ASN A 79 -6.72 10.04 16.14
CA ASN A 79 -7.28 8.69 16.26
C ASN A 79 -8.79 8.66 16.04
N THR A 80 -9.49 9.73 16.43
CA THR A 80 -10.94 9.88 16.23
C THR A 80 -11.25 9.94 14.75
N ALA A 81 -10.55 10.82 14.01
CA ALA A 81 -10.70 10.91 12.56
C ALA A 81 -10.41 9.58 11.86
N TRP A 82 -9.39 8.82 12.30
CA TRP A 82 -9.12 7.50 11.74
C TRP A 82 -10.31 6.56 11.90
N LYS A 83 -10.92 6.51 13.11
CA LYS A 83 -12.10 5.69 13.37
C LYS A 83 -13.31 6.14 12.54
N ASP A 84 -13.53 7.46 12.44
CA ASP A 84 -14.66 8.02 11.70
C ASP A 84 -14.53 7.80 10.18
N ILE A 85 -13.29 7.75 9.65
CA ILE A 85 -13.03 7.58 8.22
C ILE A 85 -12.97 6.11 7.80
N TYR A 86 -12.26 5.27 8.56
CA TYR A 86 -11.93 3.90 8.18
C TYR A 86 -12.47 2.83 9.13
N GLY A 87 -13.00 3.24 10.28
CA GLY A 87 -13.47 2.33 11.31
C GLY A 87 -14.70 1.53 10.89
N THR A 88 -15.06 0.56 11.72
CA THR A 88 -16.27 -0.24 11.61
C THR A 88 -17.41 0.36 12.43
N GLY A 89 -18.65 -0.04 12.13
CA GLY A 89 -19.84 0.41 12.89
C GLY A 89 -20.62 1.55 12.23
N HIS A 90 -20.15 2.08 11.11
CA HIS A 90 -20.88 3.04 10.26
C HIS A 90 -20.80 2.63 8.78
N ALA A 91 -21.61 3.28 7.94
CA ALA A 91 -21.58 3.06 6.50
C ALA A 91 -20.20 3.42 5.94
N GLU A 92 -19.64 2.54 5.11
CA GLU A 92 -18.35 2.77 4.45
C GLU A 92 -18.42 4.03 3.58
N LEU A 93 -17.49 4.95 3.82
CA LEU A 93 -17.35 6.14 2.99
C LEU A 93 -16.74 5.77 1.64
N PRO A 94 -17.30 6.27 0.53
CA PRO A 94 -16.83 5.90 -0.80
C PRO A 94 -15.37 6.30 -1.00
N LYS A 95 -14.65 5.46 -1.74
CA LYS A 95 -13.30 5.76 -2.19
C LYS A 95 -13.32 6.92 -3.16
N ASP A 96 -12.38 7.85 -3.03
CA ASP A 96 -12.23 8.95 -3.96
C ASP A 96 -11.32 8.54 -5.13
N ILE A 97 -11.88 7.75 -6.03
CA ILE A 97 -11.19 7.31 -7.25
C ILE A 97 -11.40 8.35 -8.33
N VAL A 98 -10.32 8.73 -9.00
CA VAL A 98 -10.38 9.71 -10.09
C VAL A 98 -11.17 9.13 -11.25
N LYS A 99 -12.34 9.72 -11.51
CA LYS A 99 -13.18 9.37 -12.66
C LYS A 99 -12.43 9.56 -13.97
N GLY A 100 -12.56 8.60 -14.88
CA GLY A 100 -11.89 8.64 -16.18
C GLY A 100 -10.42 8.20 -16.14
N SER A 101 -9.94 7.63 -15.04
CA SER A 101 -8.59 7.05 -14.96
C SER A 101 -8.46 5.70 -15.70
N GLY A 102 -9.55 5.14 -16.23
CA GLY A 102 -9.61 3.77 -16.79
C GLY A 102 -9.62 2.66 -15.75
N MET A 103 -9.42 2.99 -14.46
CA MET A 103 -9.50 2.02 -13.35
C MET A 103 -10.94 1.55 -13.10
N GLU A 104 -11.93 2.29 -13.60
CA GLU A 104 -13.36 1.98 -13.47
C GLU A 104 -13.79 0.81 -14.38
N GLU A 105 -13.08 0.60 -15.49
CA GLU A 105 -13.44 -0.42 -16.49
C GLU A 105 -13.09 -1.85 -16.02
N ARG A 106 -12.16 -1.98 -15.08
CA ARG A 106 -11.73 -3.26 -14.50
C ARG A 106 -11.68 -3.17 -12.98
N PRO A 107 -12.85 -3.22 -12.32
CA PRO A 107 -12.93 -3.07 -10.87
C PRO A 107 -12.20 -4.22 -10.18
N ASN A 108 -11.45 -3.88 -9.14
CA ASN A 108 -10.82 -4.78 -8.20
C ASN A 108 -11.05 -4.29 -6.77
N ILE A 109 -10.58 -5.01 -5.78
CA ILE A 109 -10.81 -4.67 -4.36
C ILE A 109 -10.38 -3.24 -3.99
N ILE A 110 -9.38 -2.66 -4.69
CA ILE A 110 -8.92 -1.28 -4.45
C ILE A 110 -9.84 -0.26 -5.12
N THR A 111 -10.26 -0.52 -6.37
CA THR A 111 -10.97 0.47 -7.20
C THR A 111 -12.49 0.31 -7.17
N ALA A 112 -13.01 -0.80 -6.67
CA ALA A 112 -14.44 -1.09 -6.62
C ALA A 112 -15.23 -0.08 -5.78
N ASN A 113 -16.48 0.19 -6.20
CA ASN A 113 -17.48 0.86 -5.38
C ASN A 113 -17.82 0.01 -4.12
N SER A 114 -18.55 0.59 -3.17
CA SER A 114 -18.83 -0.07 -1.87
C SER A 114 -19.53 -1.43 -2.02
N ARG A 115 -20.45 -1.59 -2.99
CA ARG A 115 -21.18 -2.85 -3.23
C ARG A 115 -20.23 -3.94 -3.73
N ASP A 116 -19.44 -3.65 -4.77
CA ASP A 116 -18.53 -4.61 -5.35
C ASP A 116 -17.33 -4.86 -4.43
N HIS A 117 -16.87 -3.84 -3.70
CA HIS A 117 -15.85 -3.99 -2.68
C HIS A 117 -16.27 -5.00 -1.60
N HIS A 118 -17.51 -4.91 -1.10
CA HIS A 118 -18.02 -5.86 -0.12
C HIS A 118 -18.02 -7.30 -0.68
N ARG A 119 -18.46 -7.47 -1.94
CA ARG A 119 -18.50 -8.75 -2.64
C ARG A 119 -17.09 -9.33 -2.84
N PHE A 120 -16.14 -8.53 -3.31
CA PHE A 120 -14.74 -8.96 -3.48
C PHE A 120 -14.08 -9.30 -2.14
N ARG A 121 -14.29 -8.46 -1.12
CA ARG A 121 -13.76 -8.70 0.22
C ARG A 121 -14.30 -10.00 0.82
N LYS A 122 -15.61 -10.25 0.69
CA LYS A 122 -16.23 -11.50 1.16
C LYS A 122 -15.55 -12.73 0.55
N ALA A 123 -15.27 -12.70 -0.76
CA ALA A 123 -14.60 -13.78 -1.46
C ALA A 123 -13.13 -13.99 -1.03
N MET A 124 -12.43 -12.91 -0.66
CA MET A 124 -10.99 -12.95 -0.39
C MET A 124 -10.65 -13.17 1.09
N VAL A 125 -11.45 -12.64 2.03
CA VAL A 125 -11.15 -12.71 3.49
C VAL A 125 -10.87 -14.13 3.99
N PRO A 126 -11.57 -15.19 3.54
CA PRO A 126 -11.29 -16.55 4.01
C PRO A 126 -9.86 -17.03 3.72
N ALA A 127 -9.20 -16.50 2.67
CA ALA A 127 -7.81 -16.83 2.34
C ALA A 127 -6.79 -16.33 3.36
N PHE A 128 -7.17 -15.36 4.21
CA PHE A 128 -6.34 -14.77 5.25
C PHE A 128 -6.68 -15.28 6.66
N SER A 129 -7.52 -16.32 6.77
CA SER A 129 -7.79 -16.95 8.04
C SER A 129 -6.56 -17.73 8.55
N ASN A 130 -6.42 -17.88 9.87
CA ASN A 130 -5.30 -18.62 10.47
C ASN A 130 -5.17 -20.05 9.90
N ASP A 131 -6.29 -20.70 9.64
CA ASP A 131 -6.33 -22.04 9.04
C ASP A 131 -5.85 -22.02 7.57
N ALA A 132 -6.25 -21.03 6.79
CA ALA A 132 -5.77 -20.86 5.42
C ALA A 132 -4.28 -20.52 5.38
N LEU A 133 -3.81 -19.63 6.25
CA LEU A 133 -2.40 -19.28 6.37
C LEU A 133 -1.55 -20.47 6.77
N GLY A 134 -2.01 -21.31 7.73
CA GLY A 134 -1.32 -22.54 8.09
C GLY A 134 -1.22 -23.55 6.94
N ARG A 135 -2.22 -23.60 6.05
CA ARG A 135 -2.15 -24.43 4.82
C ARG A 135 -1.20 -23.88 3.75
N GLN A 136 -1.01 -22.58 3.71
CA GLN A 136 -0.10 -21.90 2.77
C GLN A 136 1.35 -21.89 3.28
N GLU A 137 1.56 -22.06 4.57
CA GLU A 137 2.87 -21.98 5.22
C GLU A 137 3.94 -22.89 4.60
N PRO A 138 3.69 -24.18 4.27
CA PRO A 138 4.70 -25.04 3.64
C PRO A 138 5.16 -24.51 2.27
N LEU A 139 4.25 -23.92 1.49
CA LEU A 139 4.58 -23.29 0.22
C LEU A 139 5.48 -22.07 0.43
N ILE A 140 5.11 -21.19 1.35
CA ILE A 140 5.89 -19.99 1.68
C ILE A 140 7.27 -20.37 2.19
N ASN A 141 7.37 -21.36 3.10
CA ASN A 141 8.64 -21.82 3.65
C ASN A 141 9.58 -22.36 2.56
N GLY A 142 9.08 -23.06 1.54
CA GLY A 142 9.89 -23.52 0.42
C GLY A 142 10.57 -22.38 -0.35
N TYR A 143 9.90 -21.25 -0.51
CA TYR A 143 10.50 -20.04 -1.11
C TYR A 143 11.48 -19.37 -0.15
N VAL A 144 11.18 -19.32 1.14
CA VAL A 144 12.09 -18.76 2.16
C VAL A 144 13.38 -19.58 2.25
N ASP A 145 13.29 -20.91 2.23
CA ASP A 145 14.45 -21.80 2.22
C ASP A 145 15.32 -21.56 0.98
N THR A 146 14.69 -21.43 -0.19
CA THR A 146 15.40 -21.12 -1.43
C THR A 146 16.10 -19.76 -1.33
N LEU A 147 15.44 -18.72 -0.80
CA LEU A 147 16.05 -17.41 -0.57
C LEU A 147 17.27 -17.50 0.34
N VAL A 148 17.13 -18.19 1.49
CA VAL A 148 18.22 -18.36 2.46
C VAL A 148 19.40 -19.10 1.84
N GLN A 149 19.12 -20.15 1.05
CA GLN A 149 20.16 -20.87 0.30
C GLN A 149 20.89 -19.95 -0.67
N ARG A 150 20.16 -19.17 -1.48
CA ARG A 150 20.77 -18.23 -2.44
C ARG A 150 21.63 -17.17 -1.76
N ILE A 151 21.17 -16.59 -0.67
CA ILE A 151 21.96 -15.63 0.12
C ILE A 151 23.23 -16.29 0.69
N ARG A 152 23.15 -17.54 1.20
CA ARG A 152 24.31 -18.31 1.66
C ARG A 152 25.33 -18.59 0.54
N GLU A 153 24.84 -18.92 -0.65
CA GLU A 153 25.70 -19.13 -1.84
C GLU A 153 26.46 -17.84 -2.20
N ILE A 154 25.76 -16.71 -2.22
CA ILE A 154 26.38 -15.41 -2.48
C ILE A 154 27.42 -15.06 -1.38
N ALA A 155 27.08 -15.24 -0.12
CA ALA A 155 27.98 -14.97 0.99
C ALA A 155 29.29 -15.81 0.96
N ARG A 156 29.26 -17.00 0.34
CA ARG A 156 30.43 -17.87 0.12
C ARG A 156 31.16 -17.61 -1.20
N SER A 157 30.62 -16.76 -2.06
CA SER A 157 31.22 -16.45 -3.37
C SER A 157 32.44 -15.53 -3.24
N ARG A 158 33.15 -15.33 -4.35
CA ARG A 158 34.30 -14.38 -4.41
C ARG A 158 33.87 -12.92 -4.23
N ASN A 159 32.62 -12.60 -4.53
CA ASN A 159 32.02 -11.27 -4.30
C ASN A 159 30.79 -11.41 -3.40
N PRO A 160 30.96 -11.38 -2.08
CA PRO A 160 29.88 -11.64 -1.11
C PRO A 160 28.96 -10.41 -0.92
N VAL A 161 28.48 -9.84 -2.01
CA VAL A 161 27.57 -8.68 -2.02
C VAL A 161 26.25 -9.08 -2.63
N ALA A 162 25.15 -8.94 -1.88
CA ALA A 162 23.80 -9.21 -2.35
C ALA A 162 22.95 -7.94 -2.27
N ASP A 163 22.22 -7.62 -3.35
CA ASP A 163 21.12 -6.68 -3.31
C ASP A 163 19.88 -7.38 -2.72
N VAL A 164 19.73 -7.30 -1.41
CA VAL A 164 18.64 -7.97 -0.68
C VAL A 164 17.26 -7.46 -1.12
N SER A 165 17.13 -6.20 -1.55
CA SER A 165 15.88 -5.64 -2.07
C SER A 165 15.41 -6.39 -3.31
N THR A 166 16.33 -6.64 -4.25
CA THR A 166 16.05 -7.44 -5.44
C THR A 166 15.68 -8.88 -5.09
N TRP A 167 16.38 -9.52 -4.14
CA TRP A 167 16.07 -10.87 -3.69
C TRP A 167 14.71 -10.97 -3.00
N PHE A 168 14.38 -10.03 -2.11
CA PHE A 168 13.05 -9.97 -1.49
C PHE A 168 11.94 -9.75 -2.53
N THR A 169 12.16 -8.88 -3.52
CA THR A 169 11.18 -8.66 -4.60
C THR A 169 10.94 -9.95 -5.40
N MET A 170 11.99 -10.69 -5.78
CA MET A 170 11.85 -11.96 -6.48
C MET A 170 11.11 -12.99 -5.62
N THR A 171 11.46 -13.09 -4.34
CA THR A 171 10.83 -14.04 -3.41
C THR A 171 9.34 -13.77 -3.24
N THR A 172 8.98 -12.53 -2.91
CA THR A 172 7.58 -12.17 -2.68
C THR A 172 6.75 -12.27 -3.95
N PHE A 173 7.32 -11.91 -5.10
CA PHE A 173 6.65 -12.02 -6.39
C PHE A 173 6.39 -13.48 -6.77
N ASP A 174 7.36 -14.38 -6.55
CA ASP A 174 7.18 -15.81 -6.78
C ASP A 174 6.14 -16.42 -5.83
N ILE A 175 6.16 -16.07 -4.54
CA ILE A 175 5.15 -16.51 -3.56
C ILE A 175 3.74 -16.08 -3.99
N PHE A 176 3.52 -14.80 -4.29
CA PHE A 176 2.19 -14.32 -4.67
C PHE A 176 1.75 -14.83 -6.04
N GLY A 177 2.69 -15.05 -6.97
CA GLY A 177 2.43 -15.72 -8.24
C GLY A 177 1.88 -17.14 -8.03
N ASP A 178 2.51 -17.91 -7.17
CA ASP A 178 2.08 -19.27 -6.84
C ASP A 178 0.75 -19.29 -6.06
N LEU A 179 0.55 -18.40 -5.10
CA LEU A 179 -0.69 -18.28 -4.35
C LEU A 179 -1.89 -17.81 -5.19
N CYS A 180 -1.66 -17.01 -6.24
CA CYS A 180 -2.72 -16.50 -7.11
C CYS A 180 -2.91 -17.33 -8.39
N TYR A 181 -1.83 -17.77 -9.05
CA TYR A 181 -1.93 -18.49 -10.32
C TYR A 181 -1.60 -19.98 -10.22
N GLY A 182 -1.04 -20.42 -9.09
CA GLY A 182 -0.63 -21.80 -8.88
C GLY A 182 0.69 -22.14 -9.55
N GLU A 183 1.45 -21.14 -10.00
CA GLU A 183 2.78 -21.30 -10.57
C GLU A 183 3.69 -20.12 -10.23
N SER A 184 4.97 -20.43 -10.01
CA SER A 184 6.01 -19.42 -9.74
C SER A 184 6.43 -18.72 -11.04
N PHE A 185 6.86 -17.48 -10.91
CA PHE A 185 7.54 -16.75 -11.99
C PHE A 185 9.02 -17.13 -12.12
N ASN A 186 9.55 -17.99 -11.25
CA ASN A 186 10.92 -18.49 -11.23
C ASN A 186 12.00 -17.40 -11.12
N GLY A 187 11.67 -16.23 -10.58
CA GLY A 187 12.62 -15.16 -10.36
C GLY A 187 13.69 -15.54 -9.35
N LEU A 188 13.27 -16.11 -8.23
CA LEU A 188 14.15 -16.54 -7.14
C LEU A 188 15.07 -17.69 -7.55
N ALA A 189 14.54 -18.69 -8.24
CA ALA A 189 15.32 -19.84 -8.70
C ALA A 189 16.33 -19.47 -9.80
N SER A 190 15.96 -18.60 -10.74
CA SER A 190 16.83 -18.17 -11.83
C SER A 190 17.80 -17.04 -11.46
N GLY A 191 17.57 -16.34 -10.33
CA GLY A 191 18.30 -15.12 -9.96
C GLY A 191 18.04 -13.94 -10.90
N LYS A 192 16.95 -13.96 -11.69
CA LYS A 192 16.59 -12.91 -12.64
C LYS A 192 15.19 -12.41 -12.38
N GLN A 193 15.05 -11.09 -12.25
CA GLN A 193 13.73 -10.48 -12.11
C GLN A 193 12.86 -10.75 -13.33
N HIS A 194 11.61 -11.12 -13.10
CA HIS A 194 10.62 -11.28 -14.15
C HIS A 194 10.32 -9.92 -14.82
N PRO A 195 10.11 -9.85 -16.14
CA PRO A 195 9.80 -8.59 -16.85
C PRO A 195 8.62 -7.82 -16.23
N TRP A 196 7.66 -8.50 -15.67
CA TRP A 196 6.52 -7.92 -14.98
C TRP A 196 6.94 -7.04 -13.78
N THR A 197 7.84 -7.51 -12.90
CA THR A 197 8.31 -6.70 -11.75
C THR A 197 8.99 -5.42 -12.20
N LYS A 198 9.73 -5.49 -13.32
CA LYS A 198 10.35 -4.33 -13.93
C LYS A 198 9.30 -3.36 -14.50
N ALA A 199 8.28 -3.88 -15.18
CA ALA A 199 7.19 -3.07 -15.74
C ALA A 199 6.43 -2.33 -14.64
N ILE A 200 6.17 -2.96 -13.49
CA ILE A 200 5.56 -2.31 -12.31
C ILE A 200 6.44 -1.15 -11.84
N GLY A 201 7.74 -1.37 -11.68
CA GLY A 201 8.70 -0.34 -11.31
C GLY A 201 8.68 0.86 -12.26
N ASP A 202 8.70 0.59 -13.57
CA ASP A 202 8.71 1.61 -14.62
C ASP A 202 7.40 2.40 -14.73
N THR A 203 6.27 1.87 -14.22
CA THR A 203 4.96 2.53 -14.27
C THR A 203 4.58 3.30 -13.00
N LYS A 204 5.32 3.15 -11.90
CA LYS A 204 5.04 3.84 -10.62
C LYS A 204 4.93 5.35 -10.75
N PHE A 205 5.74 5.97 -11.61
CA PHE A 205 5.70 7.43 -11.83
C PHE A 205 4.46 7.88 -12.62
N LEU A 206 3.76 6.97 -13.32
CA LEU A 206 2.54 7.28 -14.06
C LEU A 206 1.33 7.39 -13.15
N ILE A 207 1.31 6.70 -12.00
CA ILE A 207 0.18 6.72 -11.07
C ILE A 207 -0.17 8.15 -10.62
N PRO A 208 0.79 8.98 -10.16
CA PRO A 208 0.52 10.38 -9.83
C PRO A 208 0.04 11.21 -11.00
N LEU A 209 0.46 10.88 -12.22
CA LEU A 209 0.04 11.58 -13.45
C LEU A 209 -1.41 11.24 -13.81
N LEU A 210 -1.81 9.97 -13.66
CA LEU A 210 -3.20 9.51 -13.89
C LEU A 210 -4.19 10.12 -12.87
N VAL A 211 -3.72 10.41 -11.67
CA VAL A 211 -4.50 11.02 -10.59
C VAL A 211 -4.59 12.56 -10.73
N PHE A 212 -4.03 13.14 -11.78
CA PHE A 212 -3.97 14.58 -11.96
C PHE A 212 -5.33 15.14 -12.42
N PRO A 213 -6.09 15.88 -11.59
CA PRO A 213 -7.37 16.43 -12.00
C PRO A 213 -7.17 17.45 -13.12
N GLY A 214 -7.89 17.29 -14.24
CA GLY A 214 -7.84 18.21 -15.37
C GLY A 214 -6.78 17.93 -16.43
N ILE A 215 -5.96 16.89 -16.30
CA ILE A 215 -5.20 16.37 -17.44
C ILE A 215 -6.18 15.63 -18.35
N SER A 216 -6.34 16.13 -19.57
CA SER A 216 -7.15 15.42 -20.55
C SER A 216 -6.47 14.09 -20.89
N TRP A 217 -7.27 13.04 -21.11
CA TRP A 217 -6.81 11.74 -21.61
C TRP A 217 -5.84 11.87 -22.81
N LEU A 218 -6.06 12.85 -23.66
CA LEU A 218 -5.18 13.15 -24.80
C LEU A 218 -3.76 13.53 -24.34
N LEU A 219 -3.63 14.29 -23.25
CA LEU A 219 -2.34 14.70 -22.70
C LEU A 219 -1.62 13.50 -22.04
N VAL A 220 -2.36 12.63 -21.38
CA VAL A 220 -1.82 11.37 -20.84
C VAL A 220 -1.31 10.48 -21.97
N LEU A 221 -2.06 10.37 -23.07
CA LEU A 221 -1.63 9.66 -24.28
C LEU A 221 -0.37 10.22 -24.92
N LEU A 222 -0.16 11.53 -24.85
CA LEU A 222 1.04 12.18 -25.37
C LEU A 222 2.25 12.05 -24.43
N LEU A 223 2.02 12.06 -23.13
CA LEU A 223 3.09 12.04 -22.11
C LEU A 223 3.56 10.62 -21.79
N VAL A 224 2.71 9.60 -21.94
CA VAL A 224 3.08 8.21 -21.66
C VAL A 224 3.68 7.57 -22.93
N PRO A 225 4.97 7.19 -22.92
CA PRO A 225 5.61 6.57 -24.06
C PRO A 225 4.87 5.32 -24.55
N LYS A 226 4.82 5.11 -25.87
CA LYS A 226 4.13 3.96 -26.49
C LYS A 226 4.60 2.61 -25.89
N LYS A 227 5.91 2.50 -25.61
CA LYS A 227 6.50 1.29 -25.00
C LYS A 227 5.88 0.97 -23.63
N GLN A 228 5.65 1.95 -22.77
CA GLN A 228 5.06 1.72 -21.45
C GLN A 228 3.58 1.36 -21.54
N ARG A 229 2.84 1.96 -22.48
CA ARG A 229 1.44 1.58 -22.75
C ARG A 229 1.34 0.14 -23.27
N ALA A 230 2.22 -0.26 -24.17
CA ALA A 230 2.31 -1.64 -24.66
C ALA A 230 2.64 -2.62 -23.51
N SER A 231 3.64 -2.29 -22.69
CA SER A 231 4.02 -3.09 -21.53
C SER A 231 2.87 -3.27 -20.52
N LEU A 232 2.05 -2.23 -20.30
CA LEU A 232 0.88 -2.33 -19.43
C LEU A 232 -0.20 -3.25 -20.04
N ALA A 233 -0.43 -3.17 -21.36
CA ALA A 233 -1.39 -4.03 -22.04
C ALA A 233 -0.93 -5.50 -22.05
N GLU A 234 0.36 -5.74 -22.30
CA GLU A 234 0.99 -7.08 -22.24
C GLU A 234 0.86 -7.68 -20.83
N HIS A 235 1.12 -6.88 -19.80
CA HIS A 235 0.95 -7.26 -18.40
C HIS A 235 -0.50 -7.68 -18.09
N GLN A 236 -1.49 -6.89 -18.49
CA GLN A 236 -2.89 -7.21 -18.27
C GLN A 236 -3.32 -8.48 -18.99
N GLN A 237 -2.83 -8.68 -20.23
CA GLN A 237 -3.12 -9.89 -20.98
C GLN A 237 -2.47 -11.12 -20.36
N LEU A 238 -1.24 -11.00 -19.86
CA LEU A 238 -0.55 -12.08 -19.16
C LEU A 238 -1.31 -12.49 -17.89
N SER A 239 -1.71 -11.52 -17.05
CA SER A 239 -2.50 -11.75 -15.85
C SER A 239 -3.81 -12.48 -16.17
N TYR A 240 -4.53 -12.03 -17.20
CA TYR A 240 -5.76 -12.67 -17.66
C TYR A 240 -5.50 -14.13 -18.11
N ASN A 241 -4.49 -14.37 -18.94
CA ASN A 241 -4.15 -15.70 -19.44
C ASN A 241 -3.78 -16.66 -18.31
N LEU A 242 -2.99 -16.21 -17.32
CA LEU A 242 -2.62 -17.01 -16.16
C LEU A 242 -3.86 -17.35 -15.29
N THR A 243 -4.77 -16.40 -15.13
CA THR A 243 -6.04 -16.64 -14.44
C THR A 243 -6.87 -17.69 -15.18
N MET A 244 -7.04 -17.59 -16.51
CA MET A 244 -7.80 -18.55 -17.30
C MET A 244 -7.16 -19.96 -17.25
N LYS A 245 -5.83 -20.02 -17.34
CA LYS A 245 -5.08 -21.29 -17.17
C LYS A 245 -5.35 -21.91 -15.79
N ARG A 246 -5.36 -21.09 -14.73
CA ARG A 246 -5.63 -21.55 -13.37
C ARG A 246 -7.08 -22.03 -13.20
N ILE A 247 -8.06 -21.35 -13.78
CA ILE A 247 -9.48 -21.74 -13.78
C ILE A 247 -9.68 -23.08 -14.51
N ALA A 248 -8.97 -23.28 -15.62
CA ALA A 248 -9.06 -24.51 -16.42
C ALA A 248 -8.40 -25.74 -15.75
N ASN A 249 -7.55 -25.55 -14.74
CA ASN A 249 -6.87 -26.65 -14.05
C ASN A 249 -7.87 -27.44 -13.20
N LYS A 250 -7.92 -28.78 -13.39
CA LYS A 250 -8.84 -29.68 -12.67
C LYS A 250 -8.57 -29.74 -11.16
N ASP A 251 -7.32 -29.61 -10.74
CA ASP A 251 -6.89 -29.67 -9.33
C ASP A 251 -6.99 -28.31 -8.61
N ARG A 252 -7.63 -27.33 -9.25
CA ARG A 252 -7.74 -25.95 -8.78
C ARG A 252 -8.29 -25.76 -7.35
N HIS A 253 -9.09 -26.71 -6.88
CA HIS A 253 -9.76 -26.63 -5.58
C HIS A 253 -8.97 -27.24 -4.42
N LEU A 254 -7.85 -27.92 -4.70
CA LEU A 254 -7.10 -28.69 -3.69
C LEU A 254 -6.01 -27.87 -2.98
N ARG A 255 -5.55 -26.78 -3.58
CA ARG A 255 -4.36 -26.06 -3.07
C ARG A 255 -4.59 -25.22 -1.81
N GLY A 256 -5.80 -24.72 -1.56
CA GLY A 256 -6.09 -23.83 -0.42
C GLY A 256 -5.40 -22.46 -0.51
N ASP A 257 -5.04 -22.03 -1.71
CA ASP A 257 -4.43 -20.74 -2.04
C ASP A 257 -5.49 -19.63 -2.25
N PHE A 258 -5.05 -18.38 -2.47
CA PHE A 258 -5.96 -17.25 -2.65
C PHE A 258 -6.96 -17.47 -3.79
N MET A 259 -6.50 -17.97 -4.93
CA MET A 259 -7.37 -18.23 -6.08
C MET A 259 -8.43 -19.28 -5.75
N THR A 260 -8.10 -20.31 -4.99
CA THR A 260 -9.06 -21.35 -4.57
C THR A 260 -10.25 -20.74 -3.82
N PHE A 261 -10.00 -19.80 -2.90
CA PHE A 261 -11.05 -19.12 -2.15
C PHE A 261 -11.87 -18.19 -3.05
N MET A 262 -11.23 -17.42 -3.92
CA MET A 262 -11.94 -16.54 -4.86
C MET A 262 -12.80 -17.32 -5.85
N MET A 263 -12.31 -18.46 -6.38
CA MET A 263 -13.08 -19.31 -7.30
C MET A 263 -14.30 -19.97 -6.64
N ARG A 264 -14.23 -20.30 -5.34
CA ARG A 264 -15.40 -20.84 -4.62
C ARG A 264 -16.57 -19.86 -4.63
N SER A 265 -16.31 -18.57 -4.61
CA SER A 265 -17.35 -17.55 -4.66
C SER A 265 -18.11 -17.53 -5.98
N GLN A 266 -17.56 -18.07 -7.09
CA GLN A 266 -18.24 -18.10 -8.39
C GLN A 266 -19.52 -18.95 -8.37
N ALA A 267 -19.60 -19.92 -7.47
CA ALA A 267 -20.79 -20.76 -7.29
C ALA A 267 -21.88 -20.08 -6.45
N GLU A 268 -21.60 -18.92 -5.83
CA GLU A 268 -22.56 -18.18 -5.03
C GLU A 268 -23.32 -17.16 -5.89
N ASP A 269 -24.54 -16.80 -5.44
CA ASP A 269 -25.27 -15.66 -6.01
C ASP A 269 -24.42 -14.39 -5.91
N HIS A 270 -24.23 -13.71 -7.03
CA HIS A 270 -23.34 -12.56 -7.15
C HIS A 270 -21.85 -12.86 -6.90
N GLY A 271 -21.38 -14.07 -7.19
CA GLY A 271 -19.98 -14.45 -7.18
C GLY A 271 -19.10 -13.64 -8.16
N LEU A 272 -17.78 -13.84 -8.09
CA LEU A 272 -16.84 -13.14 -8.98
C LEU A 272 -16.92 -13.70 -10.40
N THR A 273 -16.93 -12.82 -11.39
CA THR A 273 -16.74 -13.20 -12.80
C THR A 273 -15.27 -13.51 -13.09
N ASP A 274 -14.99 -14.17 -14.22
CA ASP A 274 -13.59 -14.46 -14.63
C ASP A 274 -12.75 -13.19 -14.79
N HIS A 275 -13.34 -12.11 -15.30
CA HIS A 275 -12.67 -10.82 -15.41
C HIS A 275 -12.36 -10.20 -14.03
N GLU A 276 -13.27 -10.32 -13.09
CA GLU A 276 -13.07 -9.86 -11.71
C GLU A 276 -12.06 -10.72 -10.97
N LEU A 277 -12.03 -12.03 -11.21
CA LEU A 277 -10.97 -12.91 -10.71
C LEU A 277 -9.61 -12.47 -11.23
N ALA A 278 -9.46 -12.22 -12.54
CA ALA A 278 -8.22 -11.78 -13.13
C ALA A 278 -7.77 -10.41 -12.57
N SER A 279 -8.70 -9.45 -12.47
CA SER A 279 -8.40 -8.11 -11.94
C SER A 279 -8.03 -8.14 -10.46
N ASN A 280 -8.68 -8.99 -9.66
CA ASN A 280 -8.36 -9.14 -8.24
C ASN A 280 -7.07 -9.95 -8.02
N SER A 281 -6.76 -10.95 -8.81
CA SER A 281 -5.49 -11.67 -8.75
C SER A 281 -4.31 -10.76 -9.10
N ASP A 282 -4.45 -9.95 -10.14
CA ASP A 282 -3.45 -8.96 -10.53
C ASP A 282 -3.14 -7.97 -9.40
N ILE A 283 -4.17 -7.40 -8.77
CA ILE A 283 -3.93 -6.44 -7.68
C ILE A 283 -3.38 -7.11 -6.42
N VAL A 284 -3.75 -8.36 -6.12
CA VAL A 284 -3.19 -9.11 -4.98
C VAL A 284 -1.70 -9.35 -5.16
N ILE A 285 -1.27 -9.75 -6.35
CA ILE A 285 0.16 -9.96 -6.65
C ILE A 285 0.92 -8.63 -6.52
N ASN A 286 0.44 -7.59 -7.17
CA ASN A 286 1.11 -6.29 -7.15
C ASN A 286 1.16 -5.69 -5.74
N ALA A 287 0.05 -5.70 -5.01
CA ALA A 287 -0.03 -5.16 -3.67
C ALA A 287 0.77 -6.00 -2.66
N GLY A 288 0.67 -7.32 -2.73
CA GLY A 288 1.32 -8.23 -1.80
C GLY A 288 2.85 -8.31 -1.99
N SER A 289 3.32 -8.42 -3.23
CA SER A 289 4.75 -8.60 -3.49
C SER A 289 5.57 -7.36 -3.18
N GLU A 290 5.23 -6.23 -3.78
CA GLU A 290 6.01 -5.00 -3.68
C GLU A 290 6.05 -4.42 -2.27
N THR A 291 4.90 -4.40 -1.59
CA THR A 291 4.84 -3.85 -0.22
C THR A 291 5.57 -4.73 0.78
N THR A 292 5.44 -6.06 0.66
CA THR A 292 6.15 -6.99 1.53
C THR A 292 7.67 -6.94 1.31
N ALA A 293 8.13 -6.90 0.06
CA ALA A 293 9.56 -6.74 -0.26
C ALA A 293 10.12 -5.42 0.29
N THR A 294 9.37 -4.34 0.17
CA THR A 294 9.74 -3.02 0.71
C THR A 294 9.84 -3.06 2.24
N ALA A 295 8.88 -3.66 2.93
CA ALA A 295 8.92 -3.85 4.38
C ALA A 295 10.15 -4.66 4.82
N LEU A 296 10.37 -5.82 4.20
CA LEU A 296 11.53 -6.67 4.49
C LEU A 296 12.85 -5.94 4.27
N THR A 297 12.95 -5.14 3.18
CA THR A 297 14.13 -4.32 2.89
C THR A 297 14.37 -3.29 3.97
N GLY A 298 13.34 -2.54 4.37
CA GLY A 298 13.45 -1.52 5.42
C GLY A 298 13.83 -2.12 6.78
N ILE A 299 13.15 -3.19 7.20
CA ILE A 299 13.43 -3.88 8.46
C ILE A 299 14.87 -4.41 8.48
N THR A 300 15.30 -5.07 7.39
CA THR A 300 16.67 -5.59 7.25
C THR A 300 17.69 -4.46 7.32
N TYR A 301 17.44 -3.33 6.64
CA TYR A 301 18.31 -2.16 6.70
C TYR A 301 18.47 -1.64 8.12
N PHE A 302 17.36 -1.43 8.85
CA PHE A 302 17.42 -0.90 10.21
C PHE A 302 18.10 -1.88 11.18
N LEU A 303 17.82 -3.18 11.09
CA LEU A 303 18.48 -4.18 11.92
C LEU A 303 19.98 -4.26 11.65
N THR A 304 20.41 -4.25 10.39
CA THR A 304 21.84 -4.27 10.04
C THR A 304 22.57 -3.00 10.44
N ARG A 305 21.90 -1.85 10.49
CA ARG A 305 22.45 -0.57 10.99
C ARG A 305 22.44 -0.47 12.51
N THR A 306 21.75 -1.38 13.22
CA THR A 306 21.64 -1.39 14.68
C THR A 306 22.13 -2.73 15.25
N PRO A 307 23.46 -2.97 15.36
CA PRO A 307 24.03 -4.28 15.70
C PRO A 307 23.48 -4.89 17.00
N LYS A 308 23.23 -4.07 18.04
CA LYS A 308 22.66 -4.51 19.31
C LYS A 308 21.23 -5.05 19.14
N ALA A 309 20.42 -4.43 18.27
CA ALA A 309 19.08 -4.91 18.01
C ALA A 309 19.10 -6.22 17.21
N LEU A 310 19.97 -6.30 16.21
CA LEU A 310 20.17 -7.52 15.42
C LEU A 310 20.65 -8.68 16.30
N GLU A 311 21.63 -8.46 17.18
CA GLU A 311 22.13 -9.47 18.11
C GLU A 311 21.04 -9.98 19.04
N ARG A 312 20.23 -9.07 19.60
CA ARG A 312 19.12 -9.42 20.49
C ARG A 312 18.03 -10.22 19.77
N ALA A 313 17.61 -9.76 18.59
CA ALA A 313 16.63 -10.49 17.78
C ALA A 313 17.14 -11.87 17.37
N THR A 314 18.42 -11.97 16.96
CA THR A 314 19.06 -13.24 16.63
C THR A 314 19.10 -14.20 17.81
N ARG A 315 19.42 -13.70 19.00
CA ARG A 315 19.44 -14.49 20.24
C ARG A 315 18.06 -14.99 20.58
N GLU A 316 17.04 -14.13 20.56
CA GLU A 316 15.65 -14.51 20.81
C GLU A 316 15.19 -15.66 19.89
N VAL A 317 15.46 -15.57 18.59
CA VAL A 317 15.10 -16.63 17.62
C VAL A 317 15.82 -17.93 17.92
N ARG A 318 17.12 -17.89 18.24
CA ARG A 318 17.93 -19.09 18.52
C ARG A 318 17.57 -19.75 19.86
N GLU A 319 17.11 -18.98 20.83
CA GLU A 319 16.63 -19.51 22.12
C GLU A 319 15.21 -20.08 22.02
N ALA A 320 14.40 -19.58 21.09
CA ALA A 320 13.01 -19.98 20.92
C ALA A 320 12.82 -21.25 20.06
N PHE A 321 13.80 -21.56 19.18
CA PHE A 321 13.69 -22.66 18.21
C PHE A 321 15.00 -23.44 18.11
N ASP A 322 14.89 -24.77 18.22
CA ASP A 322 16.04 -25.69 18.16
C ASP A 322 16.57 -25.90 16.74
N SER A 323 15.73 -25.68 15.72
CA SER A 323 16.11 -25.81 14.31
C SER A 323 15.33 -24.83 13.41
N GLN A 324 15.79 -24.64 12.17
CA GLN A 324 15.13 -23.80 11.17
C GLN A 324 13.72 -24.35 10.82
N GLU A 325 13.59 -25.67 10.77
CA GLU A 325 12.34 -26.38 10.44
C GLU A 325 11.27 -26.25 11.53
N ALA A 326 11.69 -25.96 12.77
CA ALA A 326 10.78 -25.73 13.89
C ALA A 326 10.11 -24.35 13.86
N ILE A 327 10.61 -23.41 13.03
CA ILE A 327 10.04 -22.06 12.90
C ILE A 327 8.73 -22.15 12.14
N CYS A 328 7.63 -21.81 12.80
CA CYS A 328 6.31 -21.71 12.18
C CYS A 328 5.63 -20.40 12.55
N PHE A 329 4.70 -19.94 11.73
CA PHE A 329 4.02 -18.65 11.89
C PHE A 329 3.35 -18.51 13.27
N LYS A 330 2.64 -19.54 13.72
CA LYS A 330 1.94 -19.54 15.01
C LYS A 330 2.90 -19.33 16.18
N ASP A 331 4.01 -20.04 16.18
CA ASP A 331 4.98 -20.00 17.26
C ASP A 331 5.85 -18.74 17.18
N ALA A 332 6.24 -18.32 15.99
CA ALA A 332 6.99 -17.09 15.79
C ALA A 332 6.27 -15.87 16.36
N THR A 333 4.97 -15.73 16.10
CA THR A 333 4.18 -14.61 16.61
C THR A 333 4.03 -14.60 18.13
N SER A 334 4.10 -15.75 18.79
CA SER A 334 3.95 -15.87 20.24
C SER A 334 5.28 -15.90 21.00
N LYS A 335 6.33 -16.49 20.39
CA LYS A 335 7.62 -16.71 21.04
C LYS A 335 8.66 -15.63 20.79
N LEU A 336 8.43 -14.74 19.79
CA LEU A 336 9.40 -13.72 19.34
C LEU A 336 8.90 -12.29 19.55
N PRO A 337 8.55 -11.87 20.78
CA PRO A 337 7.99 -10.54 21.02
C PRO A 337 8.94 -9.40 20.65
N TYR A 338 10.25 -9.58 20.80
CA TYR A 338 11.22 -8.56 20.44
C TYR A 338 11.35 -8.41 18.92
N LEU A 339 11.43 -9.53 18.19
CA LEU A 339 11.43 -9.49 16.72
C LEU A 339 10.14 -8.91 16.16
N MET A 340 8.97 -9.23 16.75
CA MET A 340 7.71 -8.58 16.38
C MET A 340 7.75 -7.08 16.61
N GLY A 341 8.30 -6.61 17.73
CA GLY A 341 8.51 -5.18 17.98
C GLY A 341 9.47 -4.53 16.96
N CYS A 342 10.51 -5.25 16.51
CA CYS A 342 11.39 -4.75 15.43
C CYS A 342 10.67 -4.64 14.08
N ILE A 343 9.77 -5.58 13.78
CA ILE A 343 8.94 -5.53 12.56
C ILE A 343 8.00 -4.33 12.62
N ASP A 344 7.29 -4.14 13.73
CA ASP A 344 6.38 -3.00 13.92
C ASP A 344 7.11 -1.67 13.82
N GLU A 345 8.29 -1.56 14.42
CA GLU A 345 9.12 -0.35 14.34
C GLU A 345 9.66 -0.11 12.93
N GLY A 346 10.05 -1.17 12.22
CA GLY A 346 10.46 -1.07 10.84
C GLY A 346 9.33 -0.57 9.92
N LEU A 347 8.12 -1.07 10.10
CA LEU A 347 6.93 -0.60 9.39
C LEU A 347 6.57 0.85 9.74
N ARG A 348 6.83 1.28 10.97
CA ARG A 348 6.66 2.65 11.41
C ARG A 348 7.66 3.60 10.75
N LEU A 349 8.95 3.22 10.73
CA LEU A 349 10.04 4.04 10.19
C LEU A 349 10.04 4.10 8.66
N TYR A 350 9.63 3.02 8.02
CA TYR A 350 9.63 2.88 6.57
C TYR A 350 8.35 2.17 6.09
N PRO A 351 7.20 2.86 6.14
CA PRO A 351 5.93 2.28 5.70
C PRO A 351 5.98 1.99 4.19
N PRO A 352 5.63 0.77 3.75
CA PRO A 352 5.62 0.41 2.32
C PRO A 352 4.67 1.25 1.47
N VAL A 353 3.57 1.70 2.07
CA VAL A 353 2.58 2.57 1.44
C VAL A 353 2.46 3.85 2.27
N PRO A 354 3.26 4.88 1.99
CA PRO A 354 3.26 6.11 2.78
C PRO A 354 2.09 7.04 2.46
N THR A 355 1.32 6.75 1.41
CA THR A 355 0.24 7.62 0.95
C THR A 355 -1.09 7.31 1.63
N ALA A 356 -1.94 8.32 1.72
CA ALA A 356 -3.25 8.22 2.35
C ALA A 356 -4.31 7.57 1.46
N LEU A 357 -5.18 6.77 2.06
CA LEU A 357 -6.36 6.20 1.39
C LEU A 357 -7.50 7.22 1.39
N VAL A 358 -7.65 7.95 0.28
CA VAL A 358 -8.62 9.04 0.18
C VAL A 358 -10.06 8.51 0.16
N ARG A 359 -10.91 9.14 0.99
CA ARG A 359 -12.35 8.91 1.02
C ARG A 359 -13.08 10.20 0.65
N ARG A 360 -14.37 10.08 0.32
CA ARG A 360 -15.23 11.22 -0.01
C ARG A 360 -16.53 11.18 0.79
N THR A 361 -17.05 12.35 1.19
CA THR A 361 -18.41 12.46 1.69
C THR A 361 -19.42 12.16 0.58
N LEU A 362 -20.56 11.58 0.96
CA LEU A 362 -21.65 11.30 0.03
C LEU A 362 -22.34 12.60 -0.42
N PRO A 363 -22.87 12.63 -1.66
CA PRO A 363 -23.76 13.72 -2.09
C PRO A 363 -25.00 13.82 -1.18
N GLY A 364 -25.43 15.04 -0.88
CA GLY A 364 -26.62 15.30 -0.06
C GLY A 364 -26.48 14.98 1.43
N ARG A 365 -25.31 14.52 1.90
CA ARG A 365 -25.09 14.16 3.31
C ARG A 365 -23.77 14.70 3.83
N PRO A 366 -23.80 15.77 4.65
CA PRO A 366 -22.62 16.15 5.41
C PRO A 366 -22.25 15.04 6.40
N THR A 367 -20.96 14.88 6.63
CA THR A 367 -20.42 13.79 7.47
C THR A 367 -19.66 14.39 8.65
N LEU A 368 -19.92 13.89 9.86
CA LEU A 368 -19.16 14.28 11.04
C LEU A 368 -17.84 13.50 11.09
N ILE A 369 -16.71 14.20 11.12
CA ILE A 369 -15.37 13.63 11.22
C ILE A 369 -14.59 14.44 12.26
N ASP A 370 -14.12 13.81 13.30
CA ASP A 370 -13.35 14.43 14.40
C ASP A 370 -14.04 15.67 14.98
N GLY A 371 -15.35 15.60 15.19
CA GLY A 371 -16.16 16.71 15.69
C GLY A 371 -16.45 17.82 14.66
N HIS A 372 -15.95 17.69 13.43
CA HIS A 372 -16.19 18.65 12.36
C HIS A 372 -17.27 18.17 11.40
N LEU A 373 -18.28 18.98 11.16
CA LEU A 373 -19.29 18.73 10.13
C LEU A 373 -18.69 19.08 8.75
N ILE A 374 -18.37 18.03 7.98
CA ILE A 374 -17.76 18.16 6.65
C ILE A 374 -18.87 18.18 5.60
N PRO A 375 -18.89 19.18 4.69
CA PRO A 375 -19.86 19.26 3.60
C PRO A 375 -19.83 18.04 2.70
N GLU A 376 -20.87 17.91 1.87
CA GLU A 376 -20.91 16.90 0.81
C GLU A 376 -19.80 17.07 -0.23
N ASN A 377 -19.45 15.99 -0.94
CA ASN A 377 -18.47 15.96 -2.03
C ASN A 377 -17.05 16.43 -1.64
N VAL A 378 -16.71 16.42 -0.36
CA VAL A 378 -15.36 16.72 0.13
C VAL A 378 -14.55 15.45 0.21
N SER A 379 -13.34 15.48 -0.32
CA SER A 379 -12.35 14.44 -0.19
C SER A 379 -11.59 14.61 1.12
N PHE A 380 -11.26 13.52 1.78
CA PHE A 380 -10.48 13.56 3.01
C PHE A 380 -9.67 12.30 3.18
N SER A 381 -8.62 12.42 3.96
CA SER A 381 -7.70 11.34 4.23
C SER A 381 -7.09 11.49 5.61
N HIS A 382 -6.59 10.37 6.08
CA HIS A 382 -5.65 10.34 7.19
C HIS A 382 -4.34 9.81 6.63
N PRO A 383 -3.22 10.55 6.67
CA PRO A 383 -1.95 10.09 6.14
C PRO A 383 -1.52 8.80 6.84
N SER A 384 -1.29 7.74 6.08
CA SER A 384 -0.87 6.45 6.63
C SER A 384 0.63 6.41 6.96
N GLY A 385 1.43 7.26 6.33
CA GLY A 385 2.86 7.45 6.64
C GLY A 385 3.10 8.39 7.81
N ASP A 386 2.11 9.18 8.18
CA ASP A 386 2.10 9.89 9.43
C ASP A 386 1.57 8.97 10.51
N SER A 387 2.37 8.15 10.86
CA SER A 387 2.68 7.65 12.17
C SER A 387 2.49 8.66 13.31
N PHE A 388 1.90 9.81 13.11
CA PHE A 388 1.68 10.73 14.24
C PHE A 388 0.77 10.06 15.27
N CYS A 389 -0.29 9.39 14.87
CA CYS A 389 -1.11 8.61 15.79
C CYS A 389 -0.58 7.20 16.03
N PHE A 390 -0.07 6.55 15.00
CA PHE A 390 0.56 5.24 15.12
C PHE A 390 1.96 5.35 15.75
N GLN A 391 2.72 6.43 15.49
CA GLN A 391 3.98 6.76 16.17
C GLN A 391 3.80 7.06 17.64
N SER A 392 2.78 7.80 18.06
CA SER A 392 2.53 8.03 19.48
C SER A 392 2.04 6.77 20.18
N TYR A 393 1.20 5.96 19.51
CA TYR A 393 0.70 4.70 20.06
C TYR A 393 1.78 3.61 20.08
N LEU A 394 2.56 3.44 19.01
CA LEU A 394 3.68 2.51 18.99
C LEU A 394 4.88 3.01 19.80
N ARG A 395 5.16 4.32 19.83
CA ARG A 395 6.11 4.88 20.80
C ARG A 395 5.70 4.56 22.23
N GLN A 396 4.42 4.68 22.58
CA GLN A 396 3.95 4.29 23.89
C GLN A 396 4.05 2.78 24.13
N LEU A 397 3.69 1.93 23.15
CA LEU A 397 3.85 0.49 23.25
C LEU A 397 5.32 0.07 23.26
N LEU A 398 6.18 0.69 22.45
CA LEU A 398 7.61 0.42 22.46
C LEU A 398 8.29 0.93 23.74
N ILE A 399 7.89 2.10 24.23
CA ILE A 399 8.35 2.61 25.55
C ILE A 399 7.88 1.68 26.67
N ILE A 400 6.66 1.16 26.62
CA ILE A 400 6.13 0.20 27.59
C ILE A 400 6.88 -1.15 27.47
N ALA A 401 7.13 -1.64 26.26
CA ALA A 401 7.89 -2.88 26.03
C ALA A 401 9.36 -2.74 26.45
N ILE A 402 10.00 -1.60 26.16
CA ILE A 402 11.37 -1.27 26.58
C ILE A 402 11.42 -1.05 28.10
N ASP A 403 10.43 -0.38 28.68
CA ASP A 403 10.38 -0.14 30.13
C ASP A 403 10.06 -1.41 30.92
N HIS A 404 9.20 -2.29 30.36
CA HIS A 404 8.97 -3.62 30.93
C HIS A 404 10.25 -4.50 30.87
N SER A 405 11.05 -4.41 29.81
CA SER A 405 12.34 -5.06 29.71
C SER A 405 13.42 -4.45 30.62
N ARG A 406 13.31 -3.14 30.97
CA ARG A 406 14.17 -2.49 31.97
C ARG A 406 13.87 -2.96 33.39
N ARG A 407 12.62 -3.25 33.71
CA ARG A 407 12.22 -3.79 35.04
C ARG A 407 12.61 -5.25 35.24
N THR A 408 12.86 -6.00 34.16
CA THR A 408 13.31 -7.39 34.18
C THR A 408 14.83 -7.55 33.93
N SER A 409 15.64 -6.55 34.35
CA SER A 409 17.12 -6.56 34.30
C SER A 409 17.71 -7.16 33.03
N LEU A 410 18.02 -6.31 32.07
CA LEU A 410 19.24 -6.44 31.24
C LEU A 410 19.34 -5.27 30.23
N GLY A 411 20.41 -4.53 30.37
CA GLY A 411 21.14 -3.75 29.38
C GLY A 411 20.37 -2.79 28.45
N HIS A 412 20.60 -1.52 28.65
CA HIS A 412 20.20 -0.42 27.76
C HIS A 412 20.38 -0.73 26.28
N VAL A 413 19.31 -0.75 25.52
CA VAL A 413 19.33 -0.51 24.06
C VAL A 413 18.77 0.89 23.82
N SER A 414 19.65 1.84 23.58
CA SER A 414 19.29 3.15 23.09
C SER A 414 19.10 3.05 21.57
N LEU A 415 17.87 3.10 21.10
CA LEU A 415 17.56 3.46 19.73
C LEU A 415 17.68 4.98 19.63
N ARG A 416 18.89 5.49 19.45
CA ARG A 416 19.15 6.88 19.12
C ARG A 416 19.61 6.98 17.68
N GLU A 417 18.91 7.90 16.95
CA GLU A 417 19.15 8.56 15.67
C GLU A 417 18.89 7.74 14.43
#